data_bb09160ebc4e8f6f079e39a63ac92393
#
_entry.id   bb09160ebc4e8f6f079e39a63ac92393
#
_cell.length_a   1.000
_cell.length_b   1.000
_cell.length_c   1.000
_cell.angle_alpha   90.00
_cell.angle_beta   90.00
_cell.angle_gamma   90.00
#
_symmetry.space_group_name_H-M   'P 1'
#
loop_
_entity.id
_entity.type
_entity.pdbx_description
1 polymer ?
#
loop_
_entity_poly.entity_id
_entity_poly.type
_entity_poly.pdbx_seq_one_letter_code
_entity_poly.pdbx_strand_id
1 'polypeptide(L)'
;MYTLNLNNKPVQYNTGDKVIDLIPKAEQKKHMVCKINQVIKELTYPLSEKHHNSEITLLGLEHLEGGRAYEATLRYVIAMAFANLYPNIDIKFNYNVSRSIFCQILTPGVKLSKITDEILEEVKRLVNLDLPIVRETVTVKEAIDIYKKLKHDDKLNILEYRPDKIVHLYH
;
A
#
# COMPACT_ATOMS: atom_id res chain seq x y z
N MET A 1 29.74 0.08 -5.96
CA MET A 1 28.98 -1.01 -6.61
C MET A 1 29.00 -2.21 -5.67
N TYR A 2 27.84 -2.78 -5.39
CA TYR A 2 27.63 -3.88 -4.45
C TYR A 2 26.91 -5.03 -5.18
N THR A 3 26.93 -6.22 -4.61
CA THR A 3 26.26 -7.41 -5.19
C THR A 3 25.27 -7.96 -4.17
N LEU A 4 24.14 -8.44 -4.64
CA LEU A 4 23.13 -9.17 -3.86
C LEU A 4 22.58 -10.34 -4.70
N ASN A 5 21.85 -11.24 -4.09
CA ASN A 5 21.16 -12.33 -4.78
C ASN A 5 19.67 -11.99 -4.94
N LEU A 6 19.22 -11.75 -6.17
CA LEU A 6 17.81 -11.55 -6.50
C LEU A 6 17.23 -12.84 -7.08
N ASN A 7 16.33 -13.49 -6.36
CA ASN A 7 15.78 -14.81 -6.73
C ASN A 7 16.89 -15.81 -7.08
N ASN A 8 17.90 -15.93 -6.21
CA ASN A 8 19.08 -16.81 -6.38
C ASN A 8 20.00 -16.45 -7.56
N LYS A 9 19.89 -15.25 -8.12
CA LYS A 9 20.79 -14.77 -9.17
C LYS A 9 21.58 -13.57 -8.65
N PRO A 10 22.90 -13.53 -8.83
CA PRO A 10 23.70 -12.40 -8.43
C PRO A 10 23.39 -11.17 -9.31
N VAL A 11 23.10 -10.05 -8.68
CA VAL A 11 22.78 -8.78 -9.34
C VAL A 11 23.63 -7.66 -8.70
N GLN A 12 24.17 -6.78 -9.53
CA GLN A 12 24.89 -5.59 -9.07
C GLN A 12 23.94 -4.42 -8.86
N TYR A 13 24.24 -3.59 -7.85
CA TYR A 13 23.48 -2.38 -7.54
C TYR A 13 24.36 -1.29 -6.95
N ASN A 14 23.87 -0.07 -6.92
CA ASN A 14 24.48 1.07 -6.23
C ASN A 14 23.63 1.48 -5.02
N THR A 15 24.26 2.16 -4.05
CA THR A 15 23.50 2.78 -2.95
C THR A 15 22.49 3.76 -3.49
N GLY A 16 21.23 3.63 -3.07
CA GLY A 16 20.11 4.43 -3.53
C GLY A 16 19.24 3.78 -4.61
N ASP A 17 19.74 2.76 -5.33
CA ASP A 17 18.90 1.97 -6.23
C ASP A 17 17.76 1.33 -5.46
N LYS A 18 16.57 1.26 -6.06
CA LYS A 18 15.41 0.58 -5.48
C LYS A 18 15.37 -0.87 -5.95
N VAL A 19 14.75 -1.76 -5.18
CA VAL A 19 14.61 -3.16 -5.59
C VAL A 19 13.92 -3.29 -6.96
N ILE A 20 12.91 -2.46 -7.23
CA ILE A 20 12.18 -2.45 -8.51
C ILE A 20 13.10 -2.14 -9.70
N ASP A 21 14.15 -1.34 -9.50
CA ASP A 21 15.08 -0.97 -10.57
C ASP A 21 15.92 -2.16 -11.05
N LEU A 22 16.06 -3.19 -10.19
CA LEU A 22 16.77 -4.43 -10.51
C LEU A 22 15.89 -5.45 -11.25
N ILE A 23 14.58 -5.17 -11.39
CA ILE A 23 13.62 -6.07 -12.02
C ILE A 23 13.38 -5.62 -13.48
N PRO A 24 13.48 -6.53 -14.47
CA PRO A 24 13.14 -6.19 -15.85
C PRO A 24 11.72 -5.60 -15.95
N LYS A 25 11.55 -4.50 -16.69
CA LYS A 25 10.26 -3.78 -16.78
C LYS A 25 9.07 -4.69 -17.13
N ALA A 26 9.27 -5.68 -17.99
CA ALA A 26 8.23 -6.63 -18.36
C ALA A 26 7.77 -7.54 -17.21
N GLU A 27 8.57 -7.66 -16.15
CA GLU A 27 8.29 -8.53 -15.01
C GLU A 27 7.84 -7.76 -13.76
N GLN A 28 8.08 -6.45 -13.69
CA GLN A 28 7.76 -5.63 -12.52
C GLN A 28 6.31 -5.80 -12.05
N LYS A 29 5.34 -5.84 -12.98
CA LYS A 29 3.91 -5.99 -12.67
C LYS A 29 3.51 -7.34 -12.06
N LYS A 30 4.40 -8.34 -12.10
CA LYS A 30 4.15 -9.66 -11.52
C LYS A 30 4.41 -9.69 -10.01
N HIS A 31 5.17 -8.73 -9.50
CA HIS A 31 5.64 -8.72 -8.11
C HIS A 31 4.99 -7.58 -7.33
N MET A 32 4.56 -7.88 -6.12
CA MET A 32 3.86 -6.94 -5.23
C MET A 32 4.78 -6.39 -4.14
N VAL A 33 5.61 -7.25 -3.57
CA VAL A 33 6.57 -6.94 -2.51
C VAL A 33 7.83 -7.79 -2.69
N CYS A 34 8.85 -7.51 -1.91
CA CYS A 34 10.03 -8.36 -1.79
C CYS A 34 10.30 -8.75 -0.34
N LYS A 35 11.11 -9.78 -0.16
CA LYS A 35 11.64 -10.22 1.13
C LYS A 35 13.16 -10.05 1.09
N ILE A 36 13.70 -9.17 1.95
CA ILE A 36 15.14 -8.96 2.10
C ILE A 36 15.56 -9.61 3.40
N ASN A 37 16.40 -10.64 3.34
CA ASN A 37 16.85 -11.41 4.51
C ASN A 37 15.67 -11.74 5.45
N GLN A 38 14.58 -12.29 4.89
CA GLN A 38 13.33 -12.70 5.59
C GLN A 38 12.42 -11.53 6.05
N VAL A 39 12.77 -10.26 5.81
CA VAL A 39 11.93 -9.10 6.16
C VAL A 39 11.20 -8.58 4.91
N ILE A 40 9.88 -8.45 5.01
CA ILE A 40 9.05 -7.91 3.91
C ILE A 40 9.34 -6.43 3.72
N LYS A 41 9.55 -6.05 2.46
CA LYS A 41 9.79 -4.67 2.02
C LYS A 41 8.99 -4.36 0.75
N GLU A 42 8.74 -3.08 0.55
CA GLU A 42 8.18 -2.56 -0.70
C GLU A 42 9.19 -2.70 -1.84
N LEU A 43 8.73 -2.85 -3.08
CA LEU A 43 9.63 -2.89 -4.23
C LEU A 43 10.39 -1.56 -4.44
N THR A 44 9.83 -0.46 -3.93
CA THR A 44 10.47 0.87 -3.95
C THR A 44 11.48 1.09 -2.81
N TYR A 45 11.74 0.05 -1.99
CA TYR A 45 12.68 0.13 -0.88
C TYR A 45 14.10 0.42 -1.38
N PRO A 46 14.78 1.48 -0.85
CA PRO A 46 16.11 1.85 -1.28
C PRO A 46 17.17 0.89 -0.71
N LEU A 47 18.07 0.48 -1.58
CA LEU A 47 19.21 -0.35 -1.22
C LEU A 47 20.39 0.51 -0.72
N SER A 48 21.18 -0.05 0.16
CA SER A 48 22.40 0.58 0.70
C SER A 48 23.49 -0.47 0.85
N GLU A 49 24.71 -0.07 1.21
CA GLU A 49 25.85 -0.98 1.41
C GLU A 49 25.56 -2.15 2.35
N LYS A 50 24.68 -1.95 3.36
CA LYS A 50 24.30 -3.02 4.31
C LYS A 50 23.59 -4.21 3.67
N HIS A 51 23.12 -4.06 2.43
CA HIS A 51 22.44 -5.13 1.69
C HIS A 51 23.42 -5.92 0.78
N HIS A 52 24.74 -5.65 0.89
CA HIS A 52 25.75 -6.45 0.21
C HIS A 52 25.63 -7.92 0.65
N ASN A 53 25.64 -8.83 -0.32
CA ASN A 53 25.43 -10.27 -0.13
C ASN A 53 24.06 -10.66 0.48
N SER A 54 23.08 -9.75 0.54
CA SER A 54 21.72 -10.07 0.97
C SER A 54 20.98 -10.93 -0.04
N GLU A 55 20.06 -11.74 0.45
CA GLU A 55 19.10 -12.45 -0.37
C GLU A 55 17.80 -11.65 -0.50
N ILE A 56 17.37 -11.42 -1.74
CA ILE A 56 16.09 -10.80 -2.07
C ILE A 56 15.23 -11.79 -2.85
N THR A 57 14.06 -12.10 -2.29
CA THR A 57 13.03 -12.89 -2.95
C THR A 57 11.88 -11.99 -3.37
N LEU A 58 11.51 -12.02 -4.62
CA LEU A 58 10.35 -11.29 -5.15
C LEU A 58 9.08 -12.10 -4.93
N LEU A 59 8.02 -11.45 -4.46
CA LEU A 59 6.76 -12.10 -4.10
C LEU A 59 5.61 -11.51 -4.91
N GLY A 60 4.93 -12.35 -5.69
CA GLY A 60 3.74 -12.02 -6.46
C GLY A 60 2.44 -12.43 -5.73
N LEU A 61 1.33 -12.46 -6.47
CA LEU A 61 0.00 -12.80 -5.93
C LEU A 61 -0.13 -14.27 -5.48
N GLU A 62 0.75 -15.14 -5.93
CA GLU A 62 0.83 -16.54 -5.53
C GLU A 62 1.33 -16.71 -4.07
N HIS A 63 1.95 -15.68 -3.51
CA HIS A 63 2.43 -15.65 -2.13
C HIS A 63 1.45 -14.89 -1.23
N LEU A 64 1.33 -15.35 0.02
CA LEU A 64 0.43 -14.74 1.01
C LEU A 64 0.73 -13.25 1.23
N GLU A 65 2.00 -12.89 1.33
CA GLU A 65 2.45 -11.52 1.56
C GLU A 65 2.15 -10.60 0.36
N GLY A 66 2.37 -11.12 -0.85
CA GLY A 66 2.03 -10.41 -2.10
C GLY A 66 0.52 -10.18 -2.22
N GLY A 67 -0.29 -11.22 -1.94
CA GLY A 67 -1.75 -11.11 -1.90
C GLY A 67 -2.24 -10.07 -0.88
N ARG A 68 -1.68 -10.07 0.33
CA ARG A 68 -2.01 -9.07 1.38
C ARG A 68 -1.66 -7.64 0.97
N ALA A 69 -0.51 -7.45 0.34
CA ALA A 69 -0.10 -6.12 -0.16
C ALA A 69 -1.05 -5.63 -1.26
N TYR A 70 -1.39 -6.51 -2.21
CA TYR A 70 -2.36 -6.20 -3.26
C TYR A 70 -3.74 -5.82 -2.70
N GLU A 71 -4.28 -6.61 -1.75
CA GLU A 71 -5.55 -6.31 -1.10
C GLU A 71 -5.53 -4.98 -0.33
N ALA A 72 -4.44 -4.67 0.36
CA ALA A 72 -4.29 -3.40 1.07
C ALA A 72 -4.32 -2.21 0.10
N THR A 73 -3.59 -2.32 -1.02
CA THR A 73 -3.58 -1.30 -2.08
C THR A 73 -4.95 -1.15 -2.73
N LEU A 74 -5.65 -2.25 -3.01
CA LEU A 74 -6.99 -2.21 -3.58
C LEU A 74 -7.98 -1.47 -2.67
N ARG A 75 -7.96 -1.77 -1.36
CA ARG A 75 -8.78 -1.04 -0.38
C ARG A 75 -8.48 0.46 -0.37
N TYR A 76 -7.20 0.81 -0.46
CA TYR A 76 -6.77 2.21 -0.51
C TYR A 76 -7.30 2.93 -1.75
N VAL A 77 -7.16 2.33 -2.93
CA VAL A 77 -7.65 2.91 -4.20
C VAL A 77 -9.19 3.05 -4.20
N ILE A 78 -9.91 2.06 -3.66
CA ILE A 78 -11.39 2.15 -3.53
C ILE A 78 -11.75 3.29 -2.55
N ALA A 79 -11.04 3.42 -1.42
CA ALA A 79 -11.29 4.53 -0.48
C ALA A 79 -11.03 5.89 -1.13
N MET A 80 -9.98 6.02 -1.96
CA MET A 80 -9.71 7.24 -2.73
C MET A 80 -10.84 7.53 -3.73
N ALA A 81 -11.34 6.52 -4.43
CA ALA A 81 -12.47 6.71 -5.37
C ALA A 81 -13.72 7.23 -4.66
N PHE A 82 -14.03 6.68 -3.47
CA PHE A 82 -15.13 7.21 -2.65
C PHE A 82 -14.85 8.65 -2.19
N ALA A 83 -13.65 8.95 -1.69
CA ALA A 83 -13.30 10.29 -1.26
C ALA A 83 -13.39 11.33 -2.40
N ASN A 84 -13.04 10.94 -3.62
CA ASN A 84 -13.12 11.81 -4.80
C ASN A 84 -14.54 12.09 -5.25
N LEU A 85 -15.39 11.06 -5.34
CA LEU A 85 -16.75 11.18 -5.90
C LEU A 85 -17.81 11.45 -4.82
N TYR A 86 -17.62 10.89 -3.64
CA TYR A 86 -18.63 10.87 -2.57
C TYR A 86 -18.01 11.14 -1.19
N PRO A 87 -17.44 12.33 -0.96
CA PRO A 87 -16.70 12.65 0.30
C PRO A 87 -17.57 12.58 1.57
N ASN A 88 -18.88 12.57 1.40
CA ASN A 88 -19.85 12.47 2.53
C ASN A 88 -20.35 11.03 2.75
N ILE A 89 -19.84 10.05 2.02
CA ILE A 89 -20.18 8.64 2.20
C ILE A 89 -19.09 7.96 3.00
N ASP A 90 -19.43 7.52 4.20
CA ASP A 90 -18.55 6.73 5.04
C ASP A 90 -18.57 5.26 4.63
N ILE A 91 -17.40 4.70 4.40
CA ILE A 91 -17.22 3.28 4.07
C ILE A 91 -16.33 2.59 5.09
N LYS A 92 -16.54 1.29 5.26
CA LYS A 92 -15.71 0.43 6.09
C LYS A 92 -15.41 -0.88 5.38
N PHE A 93 -14.14 -1.21 5.29
CA PHE A 93 -13.71 -2.55 4.90
C PHE A 93 -13.65 -3.43 6.15
N ASN A 94 -14.43 -4.49 6.18
CA ASN A 94 -14.52 -5.36 7.35
C ASN A 94 -13.66 -6.61 7.18
N TYR A 95 -14.22 -7.67 6.62
CA TYR A 95 -13.62 -8.99 6.50
C TYR A 95 -13.61 -9.47 5.06
N ASN A 96 -12.83 -10.50 4.81
CA ASN A 96 -12.82 -11.15 3.50
C ASN A 96 -13.86 -12.27 3.48
N VAL A 97 -14.62 -12.34 2.40
CA VAL A 97 -15.53 -13.46 2.08
C VAL A 97 -14.89 -14.25 0.96
N SER A 98 -14.27 -15.38 1.28
CA SER A 98 -13.42 -16.11 0.33
C SER A 98 -12.32 -15.21 -0.25
N ARG A 99 -12.33 -14.95 -1.56
CA ARG A 99 -11.39 -14.06 -2.25
C ARG A 99 -11.92 -12.62 -2.43
N SER A 100 -13.06 -12.29 -1.85
CA SER A 100 -13.69 -10.97 -1.96
C SER A 100 -13.51 -10.17 -0.67
N ILE A 101 -13.38 -8.86 -0.80
CA ILE A 101 -13.31 -7.92 0.32
C ILE A 101 -14.71 -7.36 0.55
N PHE A 102 -15.24 -7.51 1.78
CA PHE A 102 -16.52 -6.92 2.15
C PHE A 102 -16.35 -5.44 2.49
N CYS A 103 -16.98 -4.57 1.69
CA CYS A 103 -17.05 -3.14 1.91
C CYS A 103 -18.48 -2.76 2.33
N GLN A 104 -18.62 -2.15 3.48
CA GLN A 104 -19.87 -1.68 4.04
C GLN A 104 -19.97 -0.17 3.90
N ILE A 105 -21.14 0.32 3.42
CA ILE A 105 -21.49 1.74 3.51
C ILE A 105 -22.12 1.99 4.87
N LEU A 106 -21.58 2.92 5.63
CA LEU A 106 -22.06 3.31 6.95
C LEU A 106 -23.09 4.44 6.88
N THR A 107 -23.07 5.25 5.83
CA THR A 107 -23.99 6.38 5.61
C THR A 107 -25.40 5.87 5.29
N PRO A 108 -26.43 6.20 6.10
CA PRO A 108 -27.79 5.75 5.86
C PRO A 108 -28.37 6.26 4.53
N GLY A 109 -29.27 5.45 3.93
CA GLY A 109 -30.02 5.85 2.73
C GLY A 109 -29.26 5.76 1.41
N VAL A 110 -27.98 5.44 1.41
CA VAL A 110 -27.17 5.24 0.20
C VAL A 110 -27.47 3.87 -0.39
N LYS A 111 -27.87 3.83 -1.67
CA LYS A 111 -28.06 2.60 -2.42
C LYS A 111 -26.82 2.31 -3.27
N LEU A 112 -26.07 1.28 -2.91
CA LEU A 112 -24.83 0.89 -3.58
C LEU A 112 -25.03 0.70 -5.10
N SER A 113 -26.11 0.07 -5.52
CA SER A 113 -26.44 -0.17 -6.94
C SER A 113 -26.49 1.08 -7.82
N LYS A 114 -26.62 2.27 -7.22
CA LYS A 114 -26.65 3.53 -7.96
C LYS A 114 -25.28 4.15 -8.18
N ILE A 115 -24.30 3.79 -7.36
CA ILE A 115 -22.97 4.41 -7.37
C ILE A 115 -21.86 3.43 -7.75
N THR A 116 -22.16 2.14 -7.87
CA THR A 116 -21.15 1.09 -8.13
C THR A 116 -20.40 1.33 -9.43
N ASP A 117 -21.12 1.66 -10.50
CA ASP A 117 -20.50 1.85 -11.82
C ASP A 117 -19.57 3.08 -11.83
N GLU A 118 -19.99 4.18 -11.20
CA GLU A 118 -19.17 5.39 -11.10
C GLU A 118 -17.90 5.15 -10.26
N ILE A 119 -18.04 4.44 -9.15
CA ILE A 119 -16.89 4.04 -8.31
C ILE A 119 -15.95 3.14 -9.11
N LEU A 120 -16.48 2.18 -9.86
CA LEU A 120 -15.66 1.28 -10.68
C LEU A 120 -14.87 2.05 -11.76
N GLU A 121 -15.50 2.99 -12.43
CA GLU A 121 -14.84 3.83 -13.44
C GLU A 121 -13.77 4.72 -12.81
N GLU A 122 -14.04 5.30 -11.64
CA GLU A 122 -13.04 6.10 -10.92
C GLU A 122 -11.86 5.24 -10.45
N VAL A 123 -12.10 4.03 -9.94
CA VAL A 123 -11.03 3.08 -9.61
C VAL A 123 -10.17 2.76 -10.83
N LYS A 124 -10.78 2.47 -11.99
CA LYS A 124 -10.05 2.25 -13.24
C LYS A 124 -9.23 3.48 -13.64
N ARG A 125 -9.80 4.68 -13.51
CA ARG A 125 -9.11 5.92 -13.80
C ARG A 125 -7.88 6.11 -12.90
N LEU A 126 -8.02 5.91 -11.58
CA LEU A 126 -6.94 6.00 -10.61
C LEU A 126 -5.82 4.99 -10.89
N VAL A 127 -6.17 3.74 -11.21
CA VAL A 127 -5.20 2.71 -11.58
C VAL A 127 -4.45 3.09 -12.87
N ASN A 128 -5.14 3.63 -13.87
CA ASN A 128 -4.51 4.05 -15.13
C ASN A 128 -3.59 5.26 -14.99
N LEU A 129 -3.79 6.10 -13.97
CA LEU A 129 -2.88 7.20 -13.68
C LEU A 129 -1.52 6.74 -13.16
N ASP A 130 -1.44 5.50 -12.66
CA ASP A 130 -0.21 4.88 -12.13
C ASP A 130 0.54 5.79 -11.12
N LEU A 131 -0.21 6.47 -10.26
CA LEU A 131 0.33 7.40 -9.27
C LEU A 131 1.12 6.64 -8.20
N PRO A 132 2.28 7.14 -7.79
CA PRO A 132 3.05 6.53 -6.73
C PRO A 132 2.31 6.69 -5.40
N ILE A 133 2.12 5.59 -4.66
CA ILE A 133 1.68 5.63 -3.27
C ILE A 133 2.95 5.77 -2.41
N VAL A 134 3.12 6.95 -1.83
CA VAL A 134 4.31 7.29 -1.04
C VAL A 134 4.06 7.01 0.43
N ARG A 135 4.99 6.29 1.07
CA ARG A 135 4.97 6.07 2.51
C ARG A 135 5.80 7.12 3.21
N GLU A 136 5.19 7.86 4.11
CA GLU A 136 5.85 8.79 5.01
C GLU A 136 5.86 8.21 6.44
N THR A 137 6.97 8.38 7.15
CA THR A 137 7.10 7.97 8.55
C THR A 137 7.10 9.21 9.41
N VAL A 138 6.09 9.35 10.26
CA VAL A 138 5.89 10.50 11.13
C VAL A 138 5.76 10.05 12.58
N THR A 139 5.95 10.97 13.52
CA THR A 139 5.62 10.72 14.93
C THR A 139 4.12 10.66 15.13
N VAL A 140 3.67 10.01 16.22
CA VAL A 140 2.23 10.00 16.59
C VAL A 140 1.68 11.43 16.75
N LYS A 141 2.49 12.35 17.28
CA LYS A 141 2.08 13.76 17.44
C LYS A 141 1.82 14.44 16.10
N GLU A 142 2.73 14.29 15.14
CA GLU A 142 2.56 14.82 13.78
C GLU A 142 1.35 14.20 13.08
N ALA A 143 1.14 12.88 13.23
CA ALA A 143 -0.04 12.21 12.68
C ALA A 143 -1.36 12.77 13.29
N ILE A 144 -1.40 13.02 14.59
CA ILE A 144 -2.55 13.67 15.25
C ILE A 144 -2.82 15.05 14.66
N ASP A 145 -1.78 15.86 14.46
CA ASP A 145 -1.94 17.21 13.90
C ASP A 145 -2.44 17.16 12.44
N ILE A 146 -1.96 16.21 11.65
CA ILE A 146 -2.43 15.96 10.28
C ILE A 146 -3.92 15.56 10.28
N TYR A 147 -4.32 14.56 11.08
CA TYR A 147 -5.70 14.09 11.09
C TYR A 147 -6.69 15.10 11.67
N LYS A 148 -6.27 15.95 12.63
CA LYS A 148 -7.09 17.08 13.10
C LYS A 148 -7.36 18.09 11.96
N LYS A 149 -6.34 18.42 11.15
CA LYS A 149 -6.50 19.31 9.99
C LYS A 149 -7.43 18.70 8.93
N LEU A 150 -7.37 17.38 8.74
CA LEU A 150 -8.20 16.65 7.80
C LEU A 150 -9.61 16.31 8.37
N LYS A 151 -9.89 16.60 9.64
CA LYS A 151 -11.15 16.28 10.34
C LYS A 151 -11.47 14.76 10.35
N HIS A 152 -10.44 13.93 10.50
CA HIS A 152 -10.56 12.48 10.62
C HIS A 152 -10.56 12.05 12.09
N ASP A 153 -11.64 12.30 12.80
CA ASP A 153 -11.75 12.02 14.25
C ASP A 153 -11.65 10.52 14.58
N ASP A 154 -12.10 9.65 13.67
CA ASP A 154 -11.97 8.20 13.77
C ASP A 154 -10.51 7.73 13.89
N LYS A 155 -9.59 8.43 13.21
CA LYS A 155 -8.16 8.13 13.26
C LYS A 155 -7.50 8.61 14.56
N LEU A 156 -7.98 9.71 15.12
CA LEU A 156 -7.46 10.26 16.38
C LEU A 156 -7.63 9.26 17.52
N ASN A 157 -8.82 8.66 17.64
CA ASN A 157 -9.12 7.66 18.66
C ASN A 157 -8.19 6.43 18.59
N ILE A 158 -7.78 6.01 17.38
CA ILE A 158 -6.85 4.89 17.21
C ILE A 158 -5.44 5.27 17.66
N LEU A 159 -5.00 6.50 17.36
CA LEU A 159 -3.65 6.97 17.69
C LEU A 159 -3.43 7.12 19.20
N GLU A 160 -4.46 7.49 19.95
CA GLU A 160 -4.40 7.67 21.41
C GLU A 160 -3.97 6.39 22.15
N TYR A 161 -4.39 5.22 21.65
CA TYR A 161 -4.10 3.92 22.27
C TYR A 161 -2.91 3.18 21.64
N ARG A 162 -2.20 3.82 20.69
CA ARG A 162 -1.11 3.16 19.97
C ARG A 162 0.18 3.17 20.81
N PRO A 163 0.80 1.99 21.06
CA PRO A 163 2.04 1.90 21.84
C PRO A 163 3.28 2.42 21.09
N ASP A 164 3.22 2.43 19.74
CA ASP A 164 4.33 2.85 18.90
C ASP A 164 4.48 4.37 18.91
N LYS A 165 5.74 4.85 18.87
CA LYS A 165 6.04 6.29 18.80
C LYS A 165 5.97 6.86 17.39
N ILE A 166 5.93 5.99 16.37
CA ILE A 166 5.92 6.36 14.96
C ILE A 166 4.73 5.74 14.24
N VAL A 167 4.28 6.39 13.19
CA VAL A 167 3.18 5.97 12.31
C VAL A 167 3.63 6.06 10.85
N HIS A 168 3.18 5.13 10.03
CA HIS A 168 3.35 5.21 8.59
C HIS A 168 2.07 5.75 7.96
N LEU A 169 2.17 6.87 7.27
CA LEU A 169 1.11 7.45 6.45
C LEU A 169 1.38 7.13 4.98
N TYR A 170 0.31 6.97 4.22
CA TYR A 170 0.37 6.75 2.77
C TYR A 170 -0.44 7.85 2.08
N HIS A 171 0.14 8.44 1.05
CA HIS A 171 -0.47 9.49 0.24
C HIS A 171 -0.05 9.41 -1.23
#